data_6edee7fa1674fb9e2c2226dd74e61ed1
#
_entry.id   6edee7fa1674fb9e2c2226dd74e61ed1
#
_cell.length_a   1.000
_cell.length_b   1.000
_cell.length_c   1.000
_cell.angle_alpha   90.00
_cell.angle_beta   90.00
_cell.angle_gamma   90.00
#
_symmetry.space_group_name_H-M   'P 1'
#
loop_
_entity.id
_entity.type
_entity.pdbx_description
1 polymer ?
#
loop_
_entity_poly.entity_id
_entity_poly.type
_entity_poly.pdbx_seq_one_letter_code
_entity_poly.pdbx_strand_id
1 'polypeptide(L)'
;MPGTKAAHGRVGRPPATSRTQILTAARRLIDQSGWEKLTIRRLAAEIGVAPTTLYHHVRDKEDLLFLLIHEYADRIPHPDLPAEPRDRIVVCALAIHDSLAAWPWAAEVLTTDGFIARLSDSALKLVEAILAAAVEHGCTPEQAVHVFRSLWYYSVGEILVRAHSPGRRPDDEPPARTTPFLDGLDASELPHLAALGDRWVSLSRLDTYPQGLCAFVDGLLAQTPPTTAPGVDG
;
A
#
# COMPACT_ATOMS: atom_id res chain seq x y z
N MET A 1 -43.19 -31.86 -51.83
CA MET A 1 -43.00 -30.90 -50.74
C MET A 1 -41.66 -31.17 -50.11
N PRO A 2 -40.62 -30.33 -50.28
CA PRO A 2 -39.29 -30.56 -49.63
C PRO A 2 -39.28 -29.96 -48.22
N GLY A 3 -38.82 -30.76 -47.28
CA GLY A 3 -38.67 -30.38 -45.87
C GLY A 3 -37.50 -29.43 -45.65
N THR A 4 -37.78 -28.36 -44.97
CA THR A 4 -36.81 -27.30 -44.57
C THR A 4 -35.90 -27.82 -43.48
N LYS A 5 -34.58 -28.02 -43.75
CA LYS A 5 -33.56 -28.28 -42.75
C LYS A 5 -33.31 -26.99 -41.97
N ALA A 6 -33.65 -27.01 -40.66
CA ALA A 6 -33.26 -25.96 -39.73
C ALA A 6 -31.73 -25.92 -39.59
N ALA A 7 -31.18 -24.78 -39.95
CA ALA A 7 -29.75 -24.50 -39.74
C ALA A 7 -29.47 -24.40 -38.22
N HIS A 8 -28.68 -25.32 -37.70
CA HIS A 8 -28.10 -25.22 -36.34
C HIS A 8 -27.12 -24.04 -36.37
N GLY A 9 -27.53 -22.93 -35.71
CA GLY A 9 -26.66 -21.81 -35.45
C GLY A 9 -25.41 -22.27 -34.69
N ARG A 10 -24.23 -22.01 -35.29
CA ARG A 10 -22.94 -22.15 -34.59
C ARG A 10 -23.00 -21.31 -33.34
N VAL A 11 -23.05 -21.95 -32.18
CA VAL A 11 -22.77 -21.31 -30.88
C VAL A 11 -21.36 -20.74 -30.99
N GLY A 12 -21.28 -19.40 -31.05
CA GLY A 12 -20.01 -18.68 -31.10
C GLY A 12 -19.14 -19.09 -29.91
N ARG A 13 -17.83 -19.32 -30.18
CA ARG A 13 -16.81 -19.56 -29.14
C ARG A 13 -16.99 -18.47 -28.07
N PRO A 14 -17.11 -18.85 -26.78
CA PRO A 14 -17.17 -17.85 -25.69
C PRO A 14 -16.06 -16.82 -25.89
N PRO A 15 -16.30 -15.51 -25.66
CA PRO A 15 -15.26 -14.51 -25.81
C PRO A 15 -14.07 -14.91 -24.95
N ALA A 16 -12.87 -14.86 -25.55
CA ALA A 16 -11.63 -15.22 -24.84
C ALA A 16 -11.54 -14.33 -23.59
N THR A 17 -11.44 -14.96 -22.40
CA THR A 17 -11.28 -14.26 -21.12
C THR A 17 -10.06 -13.36 -21.20
N SER A 18 -10.23 -12.03 -21.05
CA SER A 18 -9.13 -11.08 -21.09
C SER A 18 -8.53 -10.88 -19.71
N ARG A 19 -7.23 -10.50 -19.66
CA ARG A 19 -6.57 -10.11 -18.41
C ARG A 19 -7.34 -9.00 -17.69
N THR A 20 -7.83 -8.01 -18.41
CA THR A 20 -8.63 -6.90 -17.87
C THR A 20 -9.91 -7.39 -17.18
N GLN A 21 -10.63 -8.35 -17.78
CA GLN A 21 -11.84 -8.94 -17.18
C GLN A 21 -11.50 -9.67 -15.87
N ILE A 22 -10.40 -10.42 -15.87
CA ILE A 22 -9.92 -11.15 -14.69
C ILE A 22 -9.61 -10.17 -13.55
N LEU A 23 -8.82 -9.12 -13.81
CA LEU A 23 -8.42 -8.14 -12.80
C LEU A 23 -9.63 -7.32 -12.31
N THR A 24 -10.56 -6.95 -13.19
CA THR A 24 -11.80 -6.25 -12.80
C THR A 24 -12.67 -7.09 -11.89
N ALA A 25 -12.87 -8.36 -12.19
CA ALA A 25 -13.65 -9.28 -11.37
C ALA A 25 -12.95 -9.56 -10.02
N ALA A 26 -11.63 -9.72 -10.03
CA ALA A 26 -10.85 -9.92 -8.81
C ALA A 26 -10.97 -8.72 -7.86
N ARG A 27 -10.86 -7.47 -8.36
CA ARG A 27 -11.09 -6.26 -7.56
C ARG A 27 -12.46 -6.28 -6.90
N ARG A 28 -13.51 -6.49 -7.69
CA ARG A 28 -14.88 -6.54 -7.16
C ARG A 28 -15.04 -7.57 -6.04
N LEU A 29 -14.43 -8.75 -6.18
CA LEU A 29 -14.46 -9.78 -5.14
C LEU A 29 -13.69 -9.36 -3.88
N ILE A 30 -12.56 -8.66 -4.02
CA ILE A 30 -11.79 -8.11 -2.91
C ILE A 30 -12.60 -7.04 -2.18
N ASP A 31 -13.19 -6.10 -2.92
CA ASP A 31 -14.02 -5.02 -2.34
C ASP A 31 -15.24 -5.55 -1.58
N GLN A 32 -15.84 -6.65 -2.07
CA GLN A 32 -17.01 -7.25 -1.45
C GLN A 32 -16.72 -8.10 -0.21
N SER A 33 -15.55 -8.72 -0.13
CA SER A 33 -15.36 -9.80 0.85
C SER A 33 -13.95 -9.92 1.43
N GLY A 34 -13.05 -9.03 1.08
CA GLY A 34 -11.64 -9.09 1.45
C GLY A 34 -10.80 -9.96 0.51
N TRP A 35 -9.52 -9.63 0.46
CA TRP A 35 -8.54 -10.33 -0.39
C TRP A 35 -8.25 -11.76 0.08
N GLU A 36 -8.39 -12.03 1.38
CA GLU A 36 -8.15 -13.37 1.96
C GLU A 36 -9.14 -14.39 1.38
N LYS A 37 -10.39 -13.98 1.16
CA LYS A 37 -11.45 -14.83 0.61
C LYS A 37 -11.40 -14.96 -0.92
N LEU A 38 -10.49 -14.25 -1.59
CA LEU A 38 -10.26 -14.43 -3.02
C LEU A 38 -9.60 -15.78 -3.28
N THR A 39 -10.18 -16.55 -4.20
CA THR A 39 -9.62 -17.81 -4.70
C THR A 39 -9.79 -17.89 -6.22
N ILE A 40 -8.89 -18.62 -6.90
CA ILE A 40 -8.99 -18.82 -8.35
C ILE A 40 -10.33 -19.47 -8.74
N ARG A 41 -10.84 -20.41 -7.92
CA ARG A 41 -12.14 -21.04 -8.16
C ARG A 41 -13.30 -20.04 -8.06
N ARG A 42 -13.30 -19.18 -7.04
CA ARG A 42 -14.32 -18.15 -6.86
C ARG A 42 -14.29 -17.13 -7.99
N LEU A 43 -13.10 -16.71 -8.40
CA LEU A 43 -12.92 -15.80 -9.53
C LEU A 43 -13.40 -16.42 -10.84
N ALA A 44 -13.09 -17.70 -11.09
CA ALA A 44 -13.57 -18.41 -12.28
C ALA A 44 -15.11 -18.49 -12.32
N ALA A 45 -15.75 -18.78 -11.19
CA ALA A 45 -17.21 -18.78 -11.07
C ALA A 45 -17.81 -17.40 -11.33
N GLU A 46 -17.18 -16.33 -10.81
CA GLU A 46 -17.62 -14.94 -11.01
C GLU A 46 -17.57 -14.52 -12.48
N ILE A 47 -16.59 -14.99 -13.24
CA ILE A 47 -16.42 -14.68 -14.68
C ILE A 47 -17.22 -15.65 -15.56
N GLY A 48 -17.68 -16.78 -15.02
CA GLY A 48 -18.40 -17.82 -15.77
C GLY A 48 -17.49 -18.69 -16.63
N VAL A 49 -16.25 -18.98 -16.19
CA VAL A 49 -15.28 -19.82 -16.90
C VAL A 49 -14.79 -20.97 -16.04
N ALA A 50 -14.17 -21.97 -16.66
CA ALA A 50 -13.51 -23.04 -15.93
C ALA A 50 -12.24 -22.51 -15.22
N PRO A 51 -11.90 -22.98 -14.00
CA PRO A 51 -10.66 -22.57 -13.31
C PRO A 51 -9.41 -22.79 -14.14
N THR A 52 -9.38 -23.83 -14.97
CA THR A 52 -8.27 -24.13 -15.90
C THR A 52 -8.02 -22.98 -16.89
N THR A 53 -9.05 -22.27 -17.30
CA THR A 53 -8.91 -21.10 -18.18
C THR A 53 -8.13 -19.98 -17.49
N LEU A 54 -8.33 -19.76 -16.18
CA LEU A 54 -7.62 -18.73 -15.44
C LEU A 54 -6.13 -19.07 -15.26
N TYR A 55 -5.78 -20.34 -15.13
CA TYR A 55 -4.38 -20.77 -14.99
C TYR A 55 -3.52 -20.52 -16.24
N HIS A 56 -4.13 -20.19 -17.39
CA HIS A 56 -3.41 -19.66 -18.55
C HIS A 56 -3.01 -18.19 -18.40
N HIS A 57 -3.62 -17.46 -17.46
CA HIS A 57 -3.39 -16.04 -17.24
C HIS A 57 -2.66 -15.74 -15.94
N VAL A 58 -2.84 -16.57 -14.92
CA VAL A 58 -2.28 -16.39 -13.57
C VAL A 58 -1.85 -17.75 -13.03
N ARG A 59 -0.69 -17.82 -12.38
CA ARG A 59 -0.16 -19.08 -11.82
C ARG A 59 -0.92 -19.51 -10.57
N ASP A 60 -1.18 -18.55 -9.70
CA ASP A 60 -1.83 -18.74 -8.40
C ASP A 60 -2.50 -17.44 -7.90
N LYS A 61 -3.04 -17.49 -6.68
CA LYS A 61 -3.65 -16.31 -6.04
C LYS A 61 -2.63 -15.19 -5.82
N GLU A 62 -1.44 -15.53 -5.42
CA GLU A 62 -0.39 -14.55 -5.12
C GLU A 62 0.02 -13.79 -6.39
N ASP A 63 0.23 -14.51 -7.49
CA ASP A 63 0.50 -13.92 -8.81
C ASP A 63 -0.63 -12.96 -9.23
N LEU A 64 -1.89 -13.36 -9.03
CA LEU A 64 -3.04 -12.50 -9.29
C LEU A 64 -3.03 -11.22 -8.45
N LEU A 65 -2.70 -11.30 -7.16
CA LEU A 65 -2.63 -10.13 -6.28
C LEU A 65 -1.52 -9.18 -6.72
N PHE A 66 -0.34 -9.69 -7.09
CA PHE A 66 0.73 -8.84 -7.63
C PHE A 66 0.36 -8.20 -8.97
N LEU A 67 -0.38 -8.91 -9.84
CA LEU A 67 -0.89 -8.31 -11.07
C LEU A 67 -1.85 -7.13 -10.81
N LEU A 68 -2.66 -7.23 -9.75
CA LEU A 68 -3.52 -6.14 -9.31
C LEU A 68 -2.70 -4.97 -8.76
N ILE A 69 -1.72 -5.26 -7.92
CA ILE A 69 -0.80 -4.23 -7.34
C ILE A 69 -0.07 -3.51 -8.47
N HIS A 70 0.44 -4.23 -9.49
CA HIS A 70 1.09 -3.60 -10.65
C HIS A 70 0.15 -2.65 -11.39
N GLU A 71 -1.10 -3.09 -11.65
CA GLU A 71 -2.07 -2.24 -12.35
C GLU A 71 -2.39 -0.96 -11.56
N TYR A 72 -2.33 -1.00 -10.22
CA TYR A 72 -2.47 0.20 -9.40
C TYR A 72 -1.21 1.05 -9.43
N ALA A 73 -0.04 0.46 -9.26
CA ALA A 73 1.25 1.15 -9.29
C ALA A 73 1.47 1.89 -10.61
N ASP A 74 1.07 1.29 -11.73
CA ASP A 74 1.19 1.91 -13.06
C ASP A 74 0.26 3.11 -13.28
N ARG A 75 -0.73 3.30 -12.42
CA ARG A 75 -1.65 4.45 -12.44
C ARG A 75 -1.24 5.58 -11.51
N ILE A 76 -0.25 5.35 -10.64
CA ILE A 76 0.24 6.38 -9.74
C ILE A 76 0.98 7.42 -10.58
N PRO A 77 0.57 8.70 -10.53
CA PRO A 77 1.36 9.76 -11.14
C PRO A 77 2.73 9.79 -10.47
N HIS A 78 3.80 9.76 -11.25
CA HIS A 78 5.12 10.04 -10.71
C HIS A 78 5.15 11.50 -10.28
N PRO A 79 5.47 11.80 -9.01
CA PRO A 79 5.53 13.17 -8.55
C PRO A 79 6.70 13.89 -9.21
N ASP A 80 6.57 15.20 -9.40
CA ASP A 80 7.70 16.06 -9.71
C ASP A 80 8.68 16.01 -8.53
N LEU A 81 9.92 15.61 -8.82
CA LEU A 81 10.91 15.39 -7.77
C LEU A 81 11.64 16.71 -7.45
N PRO A 82 11.64 17.14 -6.17
CA PRO A 82 12.40 18.30 -5.72
C PRO A 82 13.91 18.12 -5.95
N ALA A 83 14.63 19.23 -6.06
CA ALA A 83 16.11 19.21 -6.17
C ALA A 83 16.76 18.72 -4.86
N GLU A 84 16.19 19.10 -3.71
CA GLU A 84 16.72 18.75 -2.39
C GLU A 84 16.52 17.26 -2.08
N PRO A 85 17.57 16.48 -1.76
CA PRO A 85 17.46 15.04 -1.53
C PRO A 85 16.46 14.67 -0.42
N ARG A 86 16.49 15.41 0.68
CA ARG A 86 15.57 15.19 1.80
C ARG A 86 14.10 15.29 1.35
N ASP A 87 13.77 16.30 0.57
CA ASP A 87 12.39 16.53 0.11
C ASP A 87 11.97 15.50 -0.93
N ARG A 88 12.91 15.02 -1.77
CA ARG A 88 12.64 13.88 -2.68
C ARG A 88 12.23 12.63 -1.93
N ILE A 89 12.93 12.31 -0.83
CA ILE A 89 12.58 11.16 0.01
C ILE A 89 11.15 11.32 0.54
N VAL A 90 10.81 12.49 1.09
CA VAL A 90 9.47 12.77 1.63
C VAL A 90 8.40 12.64 0.55
N VAL A 91 8.59 13.27 -0.62
CA VAL A 91 7.62 13.23 -1.72
C VAL A 91 7.41 11.79 -2.24
N CYS A 92 8.47 11.02 -2.43
CA CYS A 92 8.35 9.63 -2.85
C CYS A 92 7.68 8.74 -1.79
N ALA A 93 8.02 8.92 -0.52
CA ALA A 93 7.40 8.18 0.58
C ALA A 93 5.92 8.50 0.74
N LEU A 94 5.50 9.77 0.59
CA LEU A 94 4.10 10.19 0.56
C LEU A 94 3.37 9.55 -0.63
N ALA A 95 3.95 9.57 -1.83
CA ALA A 95 3.33 8.96 -3.01
C ALA A 95 3.11 7.44 -2.83
N ILE A 96 4.06 6.73 -2.25
CA ILE A 96 3.93 5.31 -1.91
C ILE A 96 2.83 5.11 -0.86
N HIS A 97 2.84 5.89 0.23
CA HIS A 97 1.86 5.82 1.30
C HIS A 97 0.44 6.04 0.77
N ASP A 98 0.19 7.16 0.07
CA ASP A 98 -1.15 7.53 -0.41
C ASP A 98 -1.73 6.50 -1.36
N SER A 99 -0.87 5.91 -2.19
CA SER A 99 -1.25 4.83 -3.09
C SER A 99 -1.69 3.58 -2.35
N LEU A 100 -0.94 3.18 -1.32
CA LEU A 100 -1.25 2.00 -0.51
C LEU A 100 -2.39 2.26 0.48
N ALA A 101 -2.53 3.48 1.01
CA ALA A 101 -3.62 3.86 1.90
C ALA A 101 -4.99 3.77 1.21
N ALA A 102 -5.04 4.00 -0.12
CA ALA A 102 -6.23 3.76 -0.93
C ALA A 102 -6.59 2.26 -1.04
N TRP A 103 -5.62 1.37 -0.83
CA TRP A 103 -5.73 -0.08 -0.98
C TRP A 103 -5.00 -0.82 0.16
N PRO A 104 -5.47 -0.77 1.41
CA PRO A 104 -4.75 -1.32 2.57
C PRO A 104 -4.38 -2.80 2.43
N TRP A 105 -5.21 -3.60 1.74
CA TRP A 105 -4.91 -4.99 1.46
C TRP A 105 -3.62 -5.18 0.63
N ALA A 106 -3.27 -4.20 -0.22
CA ALA A 106 -2.02 -4.25 -0.97
C ALA A 106 -0.81 -4.08 -0.04
N ALA A 107 -0.92 -3.20 0.97
CA ALA A 107 0.11 -3.08 2.01
C ALA A 107 0.31 -4.39 2.76
N GLU A 108 -0.78 -5.11 3.13
CA GLU A 108 -0.68 -6.44 3.76
C GLU A 108 0.03 -7.46 2.87
N VAL A 109 -0.33 -7.56 1.58
CA VAL A 109 0.31 -8.48 0.62
C VAL A 109 1.80 -8.17 0.47
N LEU A 110 2.19 -6.90 0.52
CA LEU A 110 3.58 -6.46 0.39
C LEU A 110 4.40 -6.57 1.69
N THR A 111 3.85 -7.14 2.78
CA THR A 111 4.64 -7.45 3.99
C THR A 111 5.47 -8.73 3.86
N THR A 112 5.30 -9.49 2.79
CA THR A 112 6.07 -10.73 2.56
C THR A 112 7.51 -10.44 2.17
N ASP A 113 8.43 -11.30 2.63
CA ASP A 113 9.85 -11.18 2.29
C ASP A 113 10.06 -11.23 0.76
N GLY A 114 10.98 -10.39 0.30
CA GLY A 114 11.35 -10.36 -1.12
C GLY A 114 10.34 -9.68 -2.05
N PHE A 115 9.32 -8.98 -1.51
CA PHE A 115 8.31 -8.28 -2.32
C PHE A 115 8.91 -7.31 -3.34
N ILE A 116 10.06 -6.68 -3.03
CA ILE A 116 10.78 -5.75 -3.92
C ILE A 116 11.02 -6.37 -5.31
N ALA A 117 11.44 -7.64 -5.36
CA ALA A 117 11.70 -8.34 -6.62
C ALA A 117 10.45 -8.58 -7.48
N ARG A 118 9.28 -8.31 -6.93
CA ARG A 118 7.96 -8.51 -7.57
C ARG A 118 7.23 -7.21 -7.87
N LEU A 119 7.84 -6.06 -7.58
CA LEU A 119 7.27 -4.75 -7.89
C LEU A 119 7.31 -4.47 -9.39
N SER A 120 6.39 -3.62 -9.87
CA SER A 120 6.43 -3.08 -11.23
C SER A 120 7.56 -2.06 -11.39
N ASP A 121 7.94 -1.80 -12.63
CA ASP A 121 8.95 -0.77 -12.94
C ASP A 121 8.56 0.60 -12.38
N SER A 122 7.27 0.95 -12.39
CA SER A 122 6.76 2.20 -11.82
C SER A 122 7.02 2.28 -10.32
N ALA A 123 6.70 1.21 -9.58
CA ALA A 123 6.95 1.17 -8.13
C ALA A 123 8.45 1.17 -7.81
N LEU A 124 9.25 0.42 -8.58
CA LEU A 124 10.71 0.38 -8.41
C LEU A 124 11.37 1.75 -8.63
N LYS A 125 10.85 2.59 -9.53
CA LYS A 125 11.36 3.96 -9.73
C LYS A 125 11.19 4.85 -8.49
N LEU A 126 10.10 4.69 -7.73
CA LEU A 126 9.91 5.43 -6.48
C LEU A 126 10.88 4.94 -5.40
N VAL A 127 11.11 3.63 -5.31
CA VAL A 127 12.10 3.06 -4.39
C VAL A 127 13.51 3.56 -4.75
N GLU A 128 13.88 3.50 -6.02
CA GLU A 128 15.17 3.98 -6.53
C GLU A 128 15.37 5.47 -6.24
N ALA A 129 14.32 6.30 -6.41
CA ALA A 129 14.41 7.73 -6.11
C ALA A 129 14.69 8.00 -4.63
N ILE A 130 14.14 7.19 -3.71
CA ILE A 130 14.43 7.27 -2.28
C ILE A 130 15.90 6.88 -2.01
N LEU A 131 16.34 5.75 -2.58
CA LEU A 131 17.71 5.26 -2.38
C LEU A 131 18.73 6.24 -2.94
N ALA A 132 18.53 6.73 -4.16
CA ALA A 132 19.40 7.71 -4.80
C ALA A 132 19.48 9.02 -4.00
N ALA A 133 18.34 9.53 -3.51
CA ALA A 133 18.30 10.72 -2.69
C ALA A 133 19.02 10.54 -1.34
N ALA A 134 18.88 9.38 -0.71
CA ALA A 134 19.61 9.08 0.52
C ALA A 134 21.12 9.02 0.27
N VAL A 135 21.58 8.40 -0.83
CA VAL A 135 23.00 8.36 -1.20
C VAL A 135 23.53 9.76 -1.53
N GLU A 136 22.76 10.58 -2.26
CA GLU A 136 23.12 11.97 -2.56
C GLU A 136 23.22 12.82 -1.29
N HIS A 137 22.39 12.52 -0.27
CA HIS A 137 22.49 13.17 1.05
C HIS A 137 23.77 12.81 1.81
N GLY A 138 24.44 11.68 1.45
CA GLY A 138 25.68 11.20 2.07
C GLY A 138 25.59 9.82 2.72
N CYS A 139 24.46 9.11 2.58
CA CYS A 139 24.34 7.72 3.03
C CYS A 139 25.18 6.78 2.18
N THR A 140 25.72 5.71 2.78
CA THR A 140 26.18 4.57 1.98
C THR A 140 24.99 3.84 1.35
N PRO A 141 25.19 3.01 0.30
CA PRO A 141 24.09 2.21 -0.27
C PRO A 141 23.35 1.36 0.76
N GLU A 142 24.07 0.77 1.72
CA GLU A 142 23.48 -0.04 2.81
C GLU A 142 22.64 0.82 3.75
N GLN A 143 23.11 2.02 4.08
CA GLN A 143 22.35 2.99 4.89
C GLN A 143 21.12 3.47 4.14
N ALA A 144 21.16 3.68 2.84
CA ALA A 144 20.02 4.05 2.02
C ALA A 144 18.92 2.95 2.07
N VAL A 145 19.32 1.67 2.03
CA VAL A 145 18.37 0.55 2.23
C VAL A 145 17.77 0.60 3.64
N HIS A 146 18.51 0.95 4.68
CA HIS A 146 17.98 1.10 6.04
C HIS A 146 16.99 2.26 6.12
N VAL A 147 17.27 3.40 5.46
CA VAL A 147 16.33 4.52 5.34
C VAL A 147 15.04 4.06 4.70
N PHE A 148 15.11 3.44 3.51
CA PHE A 148 13.91 2.93 2.81
C PHE A 148 13.10 1.95 3.68
N ARG A 149 13.76 0.95 4.30
CA ARG A 149 13.07 -0.04 5.15
C ARG A 149 12.37 0.60 6.34
N SER A 150 12.99 1.57 6.97
CA SER A 150 12.42 2.28 8.11
C SER A 150 11.18 3.07 7.72
N LEU A 151 11.24 3.77 6.57
CA LEU A 151 10.09 4.47 5.98
C LEU A 151 8.97 3.49 5.60
N TRP A 152 9.33 2.35 5.03
CA TRP A 152 8.40 1.28 4.68
C TRP A 152 7.63 0.79 5.92
N TYR A 153 8.32 0.44 7.00
CA TYR A 153 7.68 -0.02 8.24
C TYR A 153 6.78 1.04 8.87
N TYR A 154 7.23 2.30 8.88
CA TYR A 154 6.42 3.41 9.38
C TYR A 154 5.13 3.58 8.57
N SER A 155 5.23 3.60 7.24
CA SER A 155 4.09 3.79 6.33
C SER A 155 3.11 2.62 6.39
N VAL A 156 3.60 1.39 6.29
CA VAL A 156 2.75 0.18 6.37
C VAL A 156 2.08 0.08 7.74
N GLY A 157 2.81 0.33 8.82
CA GLY A 157 2.25 0.32 10.16
C GLY A 157 1.11 1.33 10.32
N GLU A 158 1.27 2.55 9.82
CA GLU A 158 0.24 3.58 9.83
C GLU A 158 -1.00 3.15 9.02
N ILE A 159 -0.79 2.70 7.77
CA ILE A 159 -1.87 2.26 6.89
C ILE A 159 -2.69 1.14 7.53
N LEU A 160 -2.03 0.11 8.05
CA LEU A 160 -2.70 -1.05 8.65
C LEU A 160 -3.43 -0.69 9.94
N VAL A 161 -2.81 0.11 10.82
CA VAL A 161 -3.46 0.60 12.04
C VAL A 161 -4.69 1.43 11.69
N ARG A 162 -4.60 2.31 10.71
CA ARG A 162 -5.72 3.13 10.26
C ARG A 162 -6.83 2.28 9.64
N ALA A 163 -6.49 1.32 8.78
CA ALA A 163 -7.46 0.45 8.12
C ALA A 163 -8.25 -0.44 9.10
N HIS A 164 -7.60 -0.88 10.20
CA HIS A 164 -8.22 -1.74 11.21
C HIS A 164 -8.85 -0.97 12.39
N SER A 165 -8.78 0.36 12.39
CA SER A 165 -9.36 1.19 13.45
C SER A 165 -10.76 1.66 13.06
N PRO A 166 -11.84 1.10 13.64
CA PRO A 166 -13.21 1.54 13.38
C PRO A 166 -13.37 3.02 13.72
N GLY A 167 -14.09 3.77 12.87
CA GLY A 167 -14.40 5.18 13.12
C GLY A 167 -13.24 6.15 12.91
N ARG A 168 -12.19 5.75 12.18
CA ARG A 168 -11.07 6.62 11.83
C ARG A 168 -11.16 7.27 10.45
N ARG A 169 -12.20 6.94 9.68
CA ARG A 169 -12.46 7.66 8.42
C ARG A 169 -13.02 9.04 8.73
N PRO A 170 -12.66 10.07 7.95
CA PRO A 170 -13.16 11.45 8.16
C PRO A 170 -14.70 11.53 8.20
N ASP A 171 -15.38 10.64 7.47
CA ASP A 171 -16.84 10.60 7.33
C ASP A 171 -17.52 9.68 8.35
N ASP A 172 -16.76 8.96 9.20
CA ASP A 172 -17.34 8.09 10.21
C ASP A 172 -17.89 8.94 11.37
N GLU A 173 -19.15 8.71 11.71
CA GLU A 173 -19.75 9.27 12.93
C GLU A 173 -18.94 8.83 14.16
N PRO A 174 -18.57 9.73 15.07
CA PRO A 174 -17.81 9.37 16.24
C PRO A 174 -18.54 8.25 16.99
N PRO A 175 -17.84 7.15 17.39
CA PRO A 175 -18.49 6.09 18.12
C PRO A 175 -19.19 6.70 19.34
N ALA A 176 -20.48 6.37 19.48
CA ALA A 176 -21.27 6.82 20.59
C ALA A 176 -20.60 6.38 21.89
N ARG A 177 -20.08 7.36 22.60
CA ARG A 177 -19.38 7.24 23.89
C ARG A 177 -18.10 6.41 23.91
N THR A 178 -17.08 7.14 24.08
CA THR A 178 -15.73 6.89 24.51
C THR A 178 -15.63 5.79 25.55
N THR A 179 -14.66 4.98 25.37
CA THR A 179 -14.28 3.88 26.26
C THR A 179 -14.21 4.38 27.71
N PRO A 180 -14.98 3.81 28.66
CA PRO A 180 -14.97 4.17 30.09
C PRO A 180 -13.58 4.08 30.75
N PHE A 181 -12.63 3.52 30.02
CA PHE A 181 -11.26 3.26 30.45
C PHE A 181 -10.49 4.54 30.84
N LEU A 182 -10.73 5.67 30.16
CA LEU A 182 -9.99 6.93 30.48
C LEU A 182 -10.65 7.75 31.58
N ASP A 183 -11.93 7.52 31.87
CA ASP A 183 -12.68 8.28 32.89
C ASP A 183 -12.37 7.88 34.34
N GLY A 184 -11.70 6.73 34.56
CA GLY A 184 -11.38 6.19 35.85
C GLY A 184 -9.87 6.18 36.18
N LEU A 185 -9.04 6.90 35.43
CA LEU A 185 -7.60 6.90 35.66
C LEU A 185 -7.22 7.71 36.90
N ASP A 186 -6.36 7.10 37.76
CA ASP A 186 -5.79 7.81 38.88
C ASP A 186 -4.79 8.86 38.43
N ALA A 187 -5.15 10.14 38.58
CA ALA A 187 -4.30 11.26 38.17
C ALA A 187 -2.99 11.34 38.98
N SER A 188 -2.89 10.70 40.12
CA SER A 188 -1.65 10.64 40.91
C SER A 188 -0.63 9.67 40.28
N GLU A 189 -1.10 8.60 39.64
CA GLU A 189 -0.26 7.61 38.95
C GLU A 189 -0.08 7.90 37.47
N LEU A 190 -1.13 8.41 36.80
CA LEU A 190 -1.18 8.62 35.35
C LEU A 190 -1.59 10.07 34.98
N PRO A 191 -0.86 11.10 35.45
CA PRO A 191 -1.27 12.49 35.36
C PRO A 191 -1.47 12.97 33.89
N HIS A 192 -0.64 12.51 32.97
CA HIS A 192 -0.72 12.93 31.57
C HIS A 192 -1.91 12.30 30.82
N LEU A 193 -2.22 11.04 31.07
CA LEU A 193 -3.38 10.37 30.49
C LEU A 193 -4.68 10.92 31.07
N ALA A 194 -4.74 11.12 32.38
CA ALA A 194 -5.90 11.70 33.05
C ALA A 194 -6.19 13.13 32.57
N ALA A 195 -5.17 13.95 32.32
CA ALA A 195 -5.32 15.30 31.77
C ALA A 195 -5.84 15.33 30.33
N LEU A 196 -5.63 14.29 29.53
CA LEU A 196 -6.15 14.17 28.18
C LEU A 196 -7.61 13.72 28.17
N GLY A 197 -7.96 12.75 29.04
CA GLY A 197 -9.32 12.24 29.16
C GLY A 197 -9.97 11.96 27.81
N ASP A 198 -11.20 12.43 27.63
CA ASP A 198 -11.98 12.26 26.37
C ASP A 198 -11.33 12.87 25.12
N ARG A 199 -10.42 13.82 25.31
CA ARG A 199 -9.70 14.43 24.19
C ARG A 199 -8.78 13.44 23.46
N TRP A 200 -8.36 12.36 24.14
CA TRP A 200 -7.53 11.34 23.51
C TRP A 200 -8.09 10.83 22.19
N VAL A 201 -9.38 10.53 22.17
CA VAL A 201 -10.05 9.97 20.96
C VAL A 201 -10.04 10.95 19.79
N SER A 202 -10.36 12.22 20.04
CA SER A 202 -10.33 13.25 19.01
C SER A 202 -8.93 13.53 18.49
N LEU A 203 -7.94 13.60 19.39
CA LEU A 203 -6.54 13.83 19.04
C LEU A 203 -5.94 12.65 18.25
N SER A 204 -6.30 11.41 18.60
CA SER A 204 -5.81 10.21 17.90
C SER A 204 -6.37 10.03 16.48
N ARG A 205 -7.38 10.83 16.10
CA ARG A 205 -7.97 10.85 14.75
C ARG A 205 -7.30 11.82 13.80
N LEU A 206 -6.51 12.75 14.32
CA LEU A 206 -5.80 13.71 13.49
C LEU A 206 -4.86 12.97 12.54
N ASP A 207 -4.84 13.43 11.29
CA ASP A 207 -3.84 12.96 10.34
C ASP A 207 -2.50 13.64 10.66
N THR A 208 -1.64 12.86 11.33
CA THR A 208 -0.28 13.30 11.70
C THR A 208 0.80 12.61 10.87
N TYR A 209 0.40 11.77 9.89
CA TYR A 209 1.36 11.01 9.10
C TYR A 209 2.35 11.89 8.34
N PRO A 210 1.94 12.96 7.60
CA PRO A 210 2.89 13.77 6.85
C PRO A 210 3.93 14.47 7.75
N GLN A 211 3.51 14.99 8.90
CA GLN A 211 4.43 15.63 9.86
C GLN A 211 5.37 14.60 10.51
N GLY A 212 4.82 13.46 10.90
CA GLY A 212 5.59 12.36 11.46
C GLY A 212 6.61 11.81 10.47
N LEU A 213 6.24 11.68 9.19
CA LEU A 213 7.14 11.26 8.12
C LEU A 213 8.30 12.24 7.96
N CYS A 214 8.04 13.54 7.91
CA CYS A 214 9.09 14.56 7.83
C CYS A 214 10.07 14.44 8.99
N ALA A 215 9.58 14.39 10.23
CA ALA A 215 10.43 14.26 11.42
C ALA A 215 11.22 12.94 11.41
N PHE A 216 10.63 11.86 10.89
CA PHE A 216 11.27 10.55 10.79
C PHE A 216 12.40 10.55 9.75
N VAL A 217 12.16 11.14 8.57
CA VAL A 217 13.19 11.33 7.53
C VAL A 217 14.35 12.16 8.09
N ASP A 218 14.06 13.31 8.75
CA ASP A 218 15.08 14.16 9.34
C ASP A 218 15.93 13.41 10.37
N GLY A 219 15.30 12.61 11.22
CA GLY A 219 15.97 11.77 12.21
C GLY A 219 16.83 10.67 11.59
N LEU A 220 16.38 10.02 10.53
CA LEU A 220 17.14 8.99 9.82
C LEU A 220 18.37 9.58 9.15
N LEU A 221 18.23 10.72 8.45
CA LEU A 221 19.31 11.37 7.75
C LEU A 221 20.36 11.99 8.71
N ALA A 222 19.92 12.49 9.86
CA ALA A 222 20.83 13.03 10.89
C ALA A 222 21.76 11.95 11.50
N GLN A 223 21.42 10.67 11.40
CA GLN A 223 22.26 9.56 11.87
C GLN A 223 23.38 9.20 10.88
N THR A 224 23.36 9.78 9.68
CA THR A 224 24.41 9.58 8.69
C THR A 224 25.59 10.49 9.06
N PRO A 225 26.78 9.94 9.35
CA PRO A 225 27.94 10.80 9.59
C PRO A 225 28.21 11.62 8.33
N PRO A 226 28.51 12.93 8.46
CA PRO A 226 28.87 13.74 7.30
C PRO A 226 30.03 13.07 6.55
N THR A 227 29.87 12.91 5.24
CA THR A 227 30.92 12.41 4.37
C THR A 227 32.13 13.35 4.54
N THR A 228 33.15 12.90 5.22
CA THR A 228 34.44 13.60 5.20
C THR A 228 34.91 13.61 3.75
N ALA A 229 34.88 14.78 3.13
CA ALA A 229 35.47 14.96 1.81
C ALA A 229 36.87 14.36 1.84
N PRO A 230 37.29 13.56 0.84
CA PRO A 230 38.64 13.06 0.78
C PRO A 230 39.57 14.28 0.82
N GLY A 231 40.43 14.33 1.85
CA GLY A 231 41.42 15.39 2.00
C GLY A 231 42.18 15.51 0.69
N VAL A 232 42.18 16.71 0.12
CA VAL A 232 43.08 17.08 -0.95
C VAL A 232 44.47 17.19 -0.28
N ASP A 233 45.16 16.04 -0.18
CA ASP A 233 46.57 16.03 0.14
C ASP A 233 47.31 16.58 -1.08
N GLY A 234 47.89 17.77 -0.86
CA GLY A 234 48.75 18.48 -1.81
C GLY A 234 50.13 17.84 -1.96
#